data_e426c7cc3395b0c7030ea50d9015365f
#
_entry.id   e426c7cc3395b0c7030ea50d9015365f
#
_cell.length_a   1.000
_cell.length_b   1.000
_cell.length_c   1.000
_cell.angle_alpha   90.00
_cell.angle_beta   90.00
_cell.angle_gamma   90.00
#
_symmetry.space_group_name_H-M   'P 1'
#
loop_
_entity.id
_entity.type
_entity.pdbx_description
1 polymer ?
#
loop_
_entity_poly.entity_id
_entity_poly.type
_entity_poly.pdbx_seq_one_letter_code
_entity_poly.pdbx_strand_id
1 'polypeptide(L)'
;MVERRQSDRVMAKTPCVLLVNGREVSARMENISVHGALFTIEAGAGETVSNNDLGYDASFVLTSVTPARKYIGEIIRLYFKDGNAHIALRFWKKYTEVS
;
A
#
# COMPACT_ATOMS: atom_id res chain seq x y z
N MET A 1 21.43 -14.40 13.12
CA MET A 1 21.35 -14.22 12.45
C MET A 1 21.01 -13.15 11.91
N VAL A 2 21.02 -12.71 11.33
CA VAL A 2 20.77 -11.69 10.92
C VAL A 2 20.19 -11.55 9.72
N GLU A 3 19.41 -10.78 9.50
CA GLU A 3 18.77 -10.66 8.46
C GLU A 3 19.11 -9.63 7.66
N ARG A 4 20.05 -9.50 7.07
CA ARG A 4 20.45 -8.49 6.36
C ARG A 4 19.59 -8.16 5.26
N ARG A 5 18.87 -8.95 4.67
CA ARG A 5 18.09 -8.58 3.60
C ARG A 5 17.00 -7.77 4.02
N GLN A 6 16.68 -7.64 5.21
CA GLN A 6 15.64 -6.84 5.67
C GLN A 6 15.87 -5.39 5.53
N SER A 7 17.02 -4.95 5.20
CA SER A 7 17.30 -3.54 5.07
C SER A 7 16.50 -2.89 3.95
N ASP A 8 15.97 -3.67 3.00
CA ASP A 8 15.25 -3.10 1.91
C ASP A 8 13.76 -3.05 2.12
N ARG A 9 13.25 -3.64 3.17
CA ARG A 9 11.82 -3.77 3.32
C ARG A 9 11.44 -3.73 4.78
N VAL A 10 10.49 -2.88 5.11
CA VAL A 10 10.06 -2.70 6.47
C VAL A 10 8.71 -3.36 6.65
N MET A 11 8.61 -4.23 7.65
CA MET A 11 7.36 -4.88 7.97
C MET A 11 6.59 -3.93 8.85
N ALA A 12 5.51 -3.43 8.36
CA ALA A 12 4.83 -2.35 9.06
C ALA A 12 3.50 -2.74 9.68
N LYS A 13 2.66 -3.47 9.01
CA LYS A 13 1.33 -3.81 9.50
C LYS A 13 0.63 -2.59 10.09
N THR A 14 0.67 -1.51 9.36
CA THR A 14 0.18 -0.23 9.82
C THR A 14 -1.14 0.11 9.13
N PRO A 15 -2.15 0.56 9.87
CA PRO A 15 -3.38 1.03 9.23
C PRO A 15 -3.07 2.20 8.29
N CYS A 16 -3.78 2.23 7.18
CA CYS A 16 -3.47 3.19 6.15
C CYS A 16 -4.70 3.39 5.29
N VAL A 17 -4.82 4.56 4.68
CA VAL A 17 -5.91 4.83 3.75
C VAL A 17 -5.32 4.95 2.37
N LEU A 18 -5.79 4.09 1.47
CA LEU A 18 -5.38 4.16 0.08
C LEU A 18 -6.40 4.97 -0.69
N LEU A 19 -5.93 5.83 -1.58
CA LEU A 19 -6.79 6.52 -2.49
C LEU A 19 -6.68 5.78 -3.83
N VAL A 20 -7.75 5.09 -4.20
CA VAL A 20 -7.77 4.25 -5.39
C VAL A 20 -8.86 4.73 -6.30
N ASN A 21 -8.47 5.29 -7.44
CA ASN A 21 -9.45 5.70 -8.44
C ASN A 21 -10.52 6.60 -7.85
N GLY A 22 -10.12 7.53 -7.00
CA GLY A 22 -11.03 8.49 -6.38
C GLY A 22 -11.76 8.00 -5.15
N ARG A 23 -11.52 6.77 -4.73
CA ARG A 23 -12.17 6.21 -3.54
C ARG A 23 -11.16 6.05 -2.41
N GLU A 24 -11.60 6.30 -1.19
CA GLU A 24 -10.76 6.06 -0.03
C GLU A 24 -11.02 4.65 0.47
N VAL A 25 -9.99 3.85 0.54
CA VAL A 25 -10.09 2.46 0.92
C VAL A 25 -9.22 2.23 2.15
N SER A 26 -9.83 1.81 3.25
CA SER A 26 -9.08 1.49 4.45
C SER A 26 -8.32 0.19 4.26
N ALA A 27 -7.05 0.20 4.56
CA ALA A 27 -6.18 -0.94 4.32
C ALA A 27 -5.18 -1.07 5.45
N ARG A 28 -4.47 -2.17 5.44
CA ARG A 28 -3.35 -2.37 6.35
C ARG A 28 -2.11 -2.56 5.50
N MET A 29 -1.11 -1.70 5.69
CA MET A 29 0.15 -1.85 4.98
C MET A 29 0.94 -2.96 5.63
N GLU A 30 1.26 -3.99 4.87
CA GLU A 30 1.99 -5.14 5.40
C GLU A 30 3.48 -4.91 5.38
N ASN A 31 3.97 -4.28 4.33
CA ASN A 31 5.39 -3.91 4.27
C ASN A 31 5.58 -2.87 3.19
N ILE A 32 6.74 -2.24 3.21
CA ILE A 32 7.09 -1.19 2.26
C ILE A 32 8.58 -1.26 1.98
N SER A 33 8.96 -0.95 0.75
CA SER A 33 10.36 -0.85 0.34
C SER A 33 10.48 0.38 -0.55
N VAL A 34 11.66 0.62 -1.09
CA VAL A 34 11.83 1.77 -1.98
C VAL A 34 11.09 1.58 -3.30
N HIS A 35 10.76 0.34 -3.66
CA HIS A 35 10.12 0.06 -4.94
C HIS A 35 8.61 -0.08 -4.85
N GLY A 36 8.08 -0.41 -3.70
CA GLY A 36 6.64 -0.62 -3.60
C GLY A 36 6.20 -1.03 -2.21
N ALA A 37 4.93 -1.38 -2.10
CA ALA A 37 4.34 -1.76 -0.81
C ALA A 37 3.25 -2.79 -1.02
N LEU A 38 2.99 -3.56 0.03
CA LEU A 38 1.93 -4.56 0.04
C LEU A 38 0.88 -4.16 1.05
N PHE A 39 -0.38 -4.36 0.67
CA PHE A 39 -1.51 -3.99 1.51
C PHE A 39 -2.54 -5.10 1.57
N THR A 40 -3.25 -5.17 2.68
CA THR A 40 -4.40 -6.06 2.84
C THR A 40 -5.63 -5.21 3.13
N ILE A 41 -6.73 -5.49 2.45
CA ILE A 41 -8.01 -4.84 2.69
C ILE A 41 -8.94 -5.91 3.22
N GLU A 42 -9.38 -5.76 4.46
CA GLU A 42 -10.16 -6.80 5.11
C GLU A 42 -11.58 -6.85 4.60
N ALA A 43 -12.15 -8.05 4.56
CA ALA A 43 -13.52 -8.23 4.13
C ALA A 43 -14.45 -7.44 5.04
N GLY A 44 -15.42 -6.79 4.44
CA GLY A 44 -16.41 -6.04 5.24
C GLY A 44 -15.93 -4.74 5.81
N ALA A 45 -14.78 -4.27 5.43
CA ALA A 45 -14.23 -3.05 5.96
C ALA A 45 -14.77 -1.79 5.27
N GLY A 46 -15.78 -1.91 4.44
CA GLY A 46 -16.33 -0.78 3.70
C GLY A 46 -15.89 -0.82 2.26
N GLU A 47 -15.42 0.30 1.75
CA GLU A 47 -14.93 0.33 0.37
C GLU A 47 -13.80 -0.66 0.18
N THR A 48 -13.78 -1.27 -0.97
CA THR A 48 -12.75 -2.24 -1.30
C THR A 48 -12.33 -2.05 -2.75
N VAL A 49 -11.46 -2.93 -3.21
CA VAL A 49 -10.99 -2.91 -4.59
C VAL A 49 -11.59 -4.09 -5.33
N SER A 50 -11.56 -4.02 -6.66
CA SER A 50 -12.02 -5.12 -7.50
C SER A 50 -10.97 -5.33 -8.57
N ASN A 51 -11.14 -6.37 -9.38
CA ASN A 51 -10.20 -6.64 -10.47
C ASN A 51 -10.11 -5.48 -11.45
N ASN A 52 -11.13 -4.63 -11.48
CA ASN A 52 -11.09 -3.48 -12.38
C ASN A 52 -10.06 -2.44 -11.93
N ASP A 53 -9.58 -2.52 -10.72
CA ASP A 53 -8.60 -1.56 -10.21
C ASP A 53 -7.16 -1.96 -10.56
N LEU A 54 -6.95 -3.16 -11.08
CA LEU A 54 -5.62 -3.59 -11.46
C LEU A 54 -5.10 -2.69 -12.59
N GLY A 55 -3.90 -2.19 -12.45
CA GLY A 55 -3.30 -1.31 -13.44
C GLY A 55 -3.58 0.16 -13.19
N TYR A 56 -4.49 0.49 -12.28
CA TYR A 56 -4.75 1.89 -11.95
C TYR A 56 -3.82 2.38 -10.86
N ASP A 57 -3.73 3.68 -10.71
CA ASP A 57 -2.87 4.28 -9.71
C ASP A 57 -3.56 4.28 -8.36
N ALA A 58 -2.75 4.17 -7.33
CA ALA A 58 -3.19 4.36 -5.97
C ALA A 58 -2.16 5.18 -5.23
N SER A 59 -2.58 5.88 -4.20
CA SER A 59 -1.66 6.68 -3.41
C SER A 59 -1.99 6.53 -1.94
N PHE A 60 -1.03 6.85 -1.09
CA PHE A 60 -1.24 6.86 0.35
C PHE A 60 -0.20 7.77 0.98
N VAL A 61 -0.47 8.18 2.21
CA VAL A 61 0.45 9.00 2.98
C VAL A 61 0.94 8.17 4.16
N LEU A 62 2.25 8.05 4.28
CA LEU A 62 2.86 7.36 5.39
C LEU A 62 3.12 8.38 6.47
N THR A 63 2.38 8.28 7.58
CA THR A 63 2.45 9.26 8.65
C THR A 63 3.31 8.80 9.82
N SER A 64 3.80 7.57 9.78
CA SER A 64 4.65 7.04 10.85
C SER A 64 6.07 7.59 10.79
N VAL A 65 6.38 8.38 9.78
CA VAL A 65 7.68 9.04 9.64
C VAL A 65 7.47 10.54 9.64
N THR A 66 8.51 11.31 9.96
CA THR A 66 8.45 12.75 10.01
C THR A 66 9.58 13.32 9.17
N PRO A 67 9.27 14.12 8.16
CA PRO A 67 7.94 14.51 7.71
C PRO A 67 7.21 13.34 7.05
N ALA A 68 5.91 13.44 6.98
CA ALA A 68 5.09 12.40 6.34
C ALA A 68 5.45 12.30 4.86
N ARG A 69 5.22 11.15 4.28
CA ARG A 69 5.60 10.90 2.89
C ARG A 69 4.40 10.43 2.09
N LYS A 70 4.25 11.01 0.91
CA LYS A 70 3.20 10.59 0.01
C LYS A 70 3.79 9.74 -1.09
N TYR A 71 3.19 8.57 -1.30
CA TYR A 71 3.61 7.62 -2.33
C TYR A 71 2.52 7.45 -3.35
N ILE A 72 2.90 7.31 -4.60
CA ILE A 72 1.98 7.04 -5.70
C ILE A 72 2.53 5.89 -6.50
N GLY A 73 1.70 4.93 -6.79
CA GLY A 73 2.12 3.77 -7.55
C GLY A 73 1.02 3.16 -8.34
N GLU A 74 1.37 2.13 -9.07
CA GLU A 74 0.44 1.38 -9.89
C GLU A 74 0.09 0.09 -9.16
N ILE A 75 -1.16 -0.32 -9.18
CA ILE A 75 -1.58 -1.59 -8.62
C ILE A 75 -1.16 -2.66 -9.62
N ILE A 76 -0.10 -3.39 -9.31
CA ILE A 76 0.45 -4.39 -10.24
C ILE A 76 0.02 -5.79 -9.90
N ARG A 77 -0.59 -6.00 -8.74
CA ARG A 77 -1.07 -7.32 -8.36
C ARG A 77 -2.28 -7.13 -7.47
N LEU A 78 -3.29 -7.92 -7.69
CA LEU A 78 -4.50 -7.85 -6.90
C LEU A 78 -5.11 -9.24 -6.87
N TYR A 79 -5.34 -9.77 -5.70
CA TYR A 79 -5.99 -11.07 -5.57
C TYR A 79 -6.76 -11.10 -4.26
N PHE A 80 -7.66 -12.06 -4.17
CA PHE A 80 -8.49 -12.23 -2.98
C PHE A 80 -8.19 -13.57 -2.33
N LYS A 81 -8.13 -13.57 -1.02
CA LYS A 81 -7.88 -14.78 -0.27
C LYS A 81 -8.59 -14.65 1.05
N ASP A 82 -9.39 -15.66 1.39
CA ASP A 82 -10.13 -15.71 2.66
C ASP A 82 -10.99 -14.46 2.85
N GLY A 83 -11.53 -13.95 1.75
CA GLY A 83 -12.40 -12.77 1.80
C GLY A 83 -11.67 -11.45 1.85
N ASN A 84 -10.36 -11.47 1.98
CA ASN A 84 -9.57 -10.24 2.02
C ASN A 84 -8.96 -9.96 0.67
N ALA A 85 -8.81 -8.69 0.33
CA ALA A 85 -8.11 -8.30 -0.89
C ALA A 85 -6.65 -8.02 -0.55
N HIS A 86 -5.77 -8.46 -1.43
CA HIS A 86 -4.34 -8.23 -1.27
C HIS A 86 -3.84 -7.51 -2.50
N ILE A 87 -3.16 -6.39 -2.31
CA ILE A 87 -2.66 -5.63 -3.44
C ILE A 87 -1.19 -5.32 -3.26
N ALA A 88 -0.51 -5.19 -4.39
CA ALA A 88 0.87 -4.75 -4.43
C ALA A 88 0.94 -3.50 -5.28
N LEU A 89 1.57 -2.47 -4.75
CA LEU A 89 1.82 -1.25 -5.48
C LEU A 89 3.27 -1.21 -5.90
N ARG A 90 3.52 -0.76 -7.12
CA ARG A 90 4.87 -0.46 -7.57
C ARG A 90 4.95 1.04 -7.73
N PHE A 91 5.84 1.69 -7.00
CA PHE A 91 5.92 3.15 -6.99
C PHE A 91 6.43 3.68 -8.33
N TRP A 92 5.79 4.76 -8.78
CA TRP A 92 6.20 5.39 -10.02
C TRP A 92 7.50 6.14 -9.85
N LYS A 93 7.71 6.71 -8.67
CA LYS A 93 8.88 7.52 -8.41
C LYS A 93 9.09 7.61 -6.92
N LYS A 94 10.12 8.33 -6.52
CA LYS A 94 10.39 8.57 -5.12
C LYS A 94 9.23 9.31 -4.48
N TYR A 95 9.01 9.08 -3.21
CA TYR A 95 7.94 9.73 -2.46
C TYR A 95 8.14 11.23 -2.40
N THR A 96 7.07 11.94 -2.07
CA THR A 96 7.09 13.37 -1.84
C THR A 96 6.83 13.60 -0.36
N GLU A 97 7.59 14.49 0.25
CA GLU A 97 7.32 14.83 1.65
C GLU A 97 6.15 15.79 1.72
N VAL A 98 5.29 15.59 2.73
CA VAL A 98 4.14 16.46 2.94
C VAL A 98 4.20 17.02 4.34
N SER A 99 3.84 18.27 4.50
CA SER A 99 3.90 18.93 5.79
C SER A 99 2.52 19.23 6.34
#